data_f3409c846030759889eb5e7fe71eec96
#
_entry.id   f3409c846030759889eb5e7fe71eec96
#
_cell.length_a   1.000
_cell.length_b   1.000
_cell.length_c   1.000
_cell.angle_alpha   90.00
_cell.angle_beta   90.00
_cell.angle_gamma   90.00
#
_symmetry.space_group_name_H-M   'P 1'
#
loop_
_entity.id
_entity.type
_entity.pdbx_description
1 polymer ?
#
loop_
_entity_poly.entity_id
_entity_poly.type
_entity_poly.pdbx_seq_one_letter_code
_entity_poly.pdbx_strand_id
1 'polypeptide(L)'
;YYNTTTNLLKLTKTVFGTATWSSGSNMGTPRGSHAGFGTQSASSAVSGYDQDASAVTVNYEEYDGSSWSEKANVNTARYGVVGCGTTTAGLIYGQVVNPSTVGGLTEEWNNTSWSVKNVMNTSRGNSGTAGGGTTEATFVVSGQVSPSSFPSAMETWNGTSWTEVSEINTARRNLSGFGVSTAAIVAGGTSPSILVESWNGSSWTEITELNTAAEESAASGIQTSGLVFGGAPNIARTEEWNGSSWTEVADLATGRNQLGGSGTTTAGLAFGAENPSGGRNATEEFTAPQSISNVTVASS
;
A
#
# COMPACT_ATOMS: atom_id res chain seq x y z
N TYR A 1 -0.30 -34.24 -12.61
CA TYR A 1 -0.89 -35.59 -12.62
C TYR A 1 0.07 -36.59 -13.30
N TYR A 2 -0.05 -37.85 -12.93
CA TYR A 2 0.75 -38.93 -13.46
C TYR A 2 -0.01 -39.66 -14.60
N ASN A 3 0.61 -39.78 -15.77
CA ASN A 3 0.01 -40.50 -16.88
C ASN A 3 0.55 -41.95 -16.88
N THR A 4 -0.31 -42.89 -16.50
CA THR A 4 0.04 -44.31 -16.39
C THR A 4 0.31 -44.99 -17.73
N THR A 5 -0.16 -44.43 -18.86
CA THR A 5 0.06 -44.99 -20.19
C THR A 5 1.45 -44.69 -20.75
N THR A 6 2.06 -43.58 -20.34
CA THR A 6 3.35 -43.14 -20.87
C THR A 6 4.46 -43.12 -19.79
N ASN A 7 4.16 -43.47 -18.53
CA ASN A 7 5.07 -43.38 -17.38
C ASN A 7 5.71 -41.99 -17.24
N LEU A 8 4.97 -40.94 -17.53
CA LEU A 8 5.44 -39.57 -17.48
C LEU A 8 4.73 -38.80 -16.34
N LEU A 9 5.52 -38.17 -15.49
CA LEU A 9 5.02 -37.21 -14.53
C LEU A 9 4.92 -35.85 -15.23
N LYS A 10 3.72 -35.26 -15.24
CA LYS A 10 3.51 -33.88 -15.67
C LYS A 10 3.43 -32.99 -14.46
N LEU A 11 4.41 -32.09 -14.30
CA LEU A 11 4.43 -31.06 -13.31
C LEU A 11 4.03 -29.73 -13.95
N THR A 12 3.18 -29.00 -13.28
CA THR A 12 2.86 -27.62 -13.65
C THR A 12 3.87 -26.70 -12.98
N LYS A 13 4.57 -25.91 -13.77
CA LYS A 13 5.48 -24.87 -13.29
C LYS A 13 4.93 -23.52 -13.71
N THR A 14 4.75 -22.63 -12.75
CA THR A 14 4.53 -21.21 -13.04
C THR A 14 5.86 -20.60 -13.49
N VAL A 15 5.85 -19.98 -14.65
CA VAL A 15 6.99 -19.21 -15.15
C VAL A 15 6.57 -17.75 -15.15
N PHE A 16 7.35 -16.92 -14.50
CA PHE A 16 7.15 -15.46 -14.51
C PHE A 16 7.84 -14.89 -15.75
N GLY A 17 7.12 -14.08 -16.51
CA GLY A 17 7.71 -13.23 -17.55
C GLY A 17 8.48 -12.07 -16.92
N THR A 18 9.11 -11.26 -17.76
CA THR A 18 9.77 -10.03 -17.30
C THR A 18 8.73 -9.05 -16.76
N ALA A 19 8.87 -8.65 -15.51
CA ALA A 19 8.05 -7.62 -14.92
C ALA A 19 8.33 -6.26 -15.58
N THR A 20 7.31 -5.42 -15.69
CA THR A 20 7.44 -4.06 -16.25
C THR A 20 6.51 -3.09 -15.55
N TRP A 21 6.94 -1.83 -15.46
CA TRP A 21 6.06 -0.68 -15.23
C TRP A 21 5.77 0.02 -16.56
N SER A 22 4.52 0.42 -16.77
CA SER A 22 4.08 1.19 -17.94
C SER A 22 3.23 2.37 -17.50
N SER A 23 3.32 3.49 -18.23
CA SER A 23 2.55 4.68 -17.90
C SER A 23 1.07 4.45 -18.13
N GLY A 24 0.26 4.81 -17.13
CA GLY A 24 -1.19 4.95 -17.21
C GLY A 24 -1.62 6.41 -17.37
N SER A 25 -2.92 6.66 -17.37
CA SER A 25 -3.46 8.03 -17.39
C SER A 25 -3.21 8.74 -16.06
N ASN A 26 -2.85 10.01 -16.12
CA ASN A 26 -2.58 10.81 -14.94
C ASN A 26 -3.85 11.13 -14.12
N MET A 27 -3.72 11.26 -12.80
CA MET A 27 -4.76 11.82 -11.94
C MET A 27 -5.08 13.27 -12.33
N GLY A 28 -6.31 13.71 -12.06
CA GLY A 28 -6.73 15.09 -12.26
C GLY A 28 -6.05 16.07 -11.29
N THR A 29 -5.85 15.67 -10.05
CA THR A 29 -5.23 16.50 -9.01
C THR A 29 -3.84 15.96 -8.63
N PRO A 30 -2.76 16.73 -8.86
CA PRO A 30 -1.40 16.38 -8.42
C PRO A 30 -1.31 16.37 -6.89
N ARG A 31 -0.95 15.23 -6.28
CA ARG A 31 -0.87 15.15 -4.80
C ARG A 31 -0.04 13.99 -4.30
N GLY A 32 0.55 14.16 -3.14
CA GLY A 32 1.23 13.13 -2.37
C GLY A 32 0.60 12.90 -1.00
N SER A 33 1.13 11.95 -0.24
CA SER A 33 0.65 11.61 1.12
C SER A 33 -0.85 11.31 1.21
N HIS A 34 -1.43 10.82 0.13
CA HIS A 34 -2.84 10.44 0.00
C HIS A 34 -3.05 8.95 0.28
N ALA A 35 -4.28 8.56 0.59
CA ALA A 35 -4.63 7.15 0.68
C ALA A 35 -4.79 6.55 -0.71
N GLY A 36 -4.22 5.35 -0.91
CA GLY A 36 -4.41 4.51 -2.08
C GLY A 36 -4.96 3.14 -1.70
N PHE A 37 -5.94 2.62 -2.43
CA PHE A 37 -6.49 1.28 -2.23
C PHE A 37 -7.28 0.81 -3.45
N GLY A 38 -7.56 -0.50 -3.51
CA GLY A 38 -8.26 -1.15 -4.61
C GLY A 38 -7.38 -2.11 -5.39
N THR A 39 -7.68 -2.26 -6.67
CA THR A 39 -6.92 -3.09 -7.62
C THR A 39 -6.25 -2.20 -8.67
N GLN A 40 -5.38 -2.78 -9.51
CA GLN A 40 -4.78 -2.04 -10.63
C GLN A 40 -5.82 -1.43 -11.58
N SER A 41 -6.90 -2.14 -11.86
CA SER A 41 -7.95 -1.70 -12.79
C SER A 41 -9.16 -1.04 -12.11
N ALA A 42 -9.17 -0.90 -10.78
CA ALA A 42 -10.20 -0.23 -10.01
C ALA A 42 -9.60 0.29 -8.70
N SER A 43 -9.00 1.49 -8.76
CA SER A 43 -8.24 2.06 -7.66
C SER A 43 -8.80 3.40 -7.21
N SER A 44 -8.52 3.75 -5.97
CA SER A 44 -8.94 4.97 -5.28
C SER A 44 -7.74 5.80 -4.86
N ALA A 45 -7.78 7.11 -5.14
CA ALA A 45 -6.85 8.11 -4.63
C ALA A 45 -7.63 9.14 -3.81
N VAL A 46 -7.40 9.18 -2.50
CA VAL A 46 -8.28 9.91 -1.57
C VAL A 46 -7.50 10.90 -0.72
N SER A 47 -7.95 12.17 -0.71
CA SER A 47 -7.37 13.25 0.10
C SER A 47 -5.89 13.50 -0.28
N GLY A 48 -5.04 13.93 0.65
CA GLY A 48 -3.61 14.16 0.41
C GLY A 48 -3.21 15.64 0.42
N TYR A 49 -1.96 15.90 0.06
CA TYR A 49 -1.42 17.24 -0.05
C TYR A 49 -1.14 17.59 -1.52
N ASP A 50 -1.82 18.60 -2.01
CA ASP A 50 -1.59 19.18 -3.33
C ASP A 50 -0.42 20.16 -3.24
N GLN A 51 0.71 19.77 -3.80
CA GLN A 51 1.93 20.56 -3.77
C GLN A 51 1.84 21.82 -4.67
N ASP A 52 1.06 21.76 -5.74
CA ASP A 52 0.91 22.87 -6.68
C ASP A 52 0.02 23.96 -6.09
N ALA A 53 -1.05 23.58 -5.40
CA ALA A 53 -1.90 24.48 -4.64
C ALA A 53 -1.33 24.82 -3.25
N SER A 54 -0.29 24.11 -2.77
CA SER A 54 0.25 24.19 -1.41
C SER A 54 -0.83 24.02 -0.35
N ALA A 55 -1.73 23.06 -0.55
CA ALA A 55 -2.93 22.88 0.27
C ALA A 55 -3.27 21.40 0.47
N VAL A 56 -3.89 21.11 1.61
CA VAL A 56 -4.51 19.80 1.86
C VAL A 56 -5.81 19.72 1.06
N THR A 57 -6.03 18.62 0.36
CA THR A 57 -7.21 18.45 -0.50
C THR A 57 -8.24 17.49 0.09
N VAL A 58 -9.50 17.66 -0.31
CA VAL A 58 -10.62 16.74 -0.05
C VAL A 58 -10.90 15.81 -1.23
N ASN A 59 -10.18 15.98 -2.33
CA ASN A 59 -10.49 15.31 -3.59
C ASN A 59 -10.41 13.78 -3.47
N TYR A 60 -11.36 13.13 -4.09
CA TYR A 60 -11.42 11.71 -4.29
C TYR A 60 -11.52 11.41 -5.79
N GLU A 61 -10.60 10.61 -6.29
CA GLU A 61 -10.58 10.15 -7.67
C GLU A 61 -10.53 8.63 -7.73
N GLU A 62 -11.24 8.05 -8.70
CA GLU A 62 -11.23 6.62 -9.00
C GLU A 62 -10.62 6.35 -10.37
N TYR A 63 -9.77 5.33 -10.43
CA TYR A 63 -9.19 4.77 -11.65
C TYR A 63 -10.01 3.57 -12.12
N ASP A 64 -10.36 3.53 -13.40
CA ASP A 64 -11.16 2.46 -14.01
C ASP A 64 -10.34 1.49 -14.85
N GLY A 65 -9.00 1.54 -14.75
CA GLY A 65 -8.06 0.78 -15.58
C GLY A 65 -7.65 1.52 -16.85
N SER A 66 -8.16 2.71 -17.10
CA SER A 66 -7.83 3.53 -18.28
C SER A 66 -7.75 5.02 -17.96
N SER A 67 -8.57 5.53 -17.06
CA SER A 67 -8.67 6.95 -16.72
C SER A 67 -9.07 7.16 -15.25
N TRP A 68 -8.73 8.34 -14.72
CA TRP A 68 -9.20 8.81 -13.42
C TRP A 68 -10.44 9.67 -13.56
N SER A 69 -11.37 9.52 -12.65
CA SER A 69 -12.60 10.31 -12.56
C SER A 69 -12.84 10.80 -11.15
N GLU A 70 -13.20 12.08 -11.01
CA GLU A 70 -13.53 12.68 -9.72
C GLU A 70 -14.85 12.14 -9.18
N LYS A 71 -14.90 11.91 -7.87
CA LYS A 71 -16.05 11.42 -7.10
C LYS A 71 -16.42 12.40 -5.99
N ALA A 72 -17.41 12.05 -5.17
CA ALA A 72 -17.79 12.87 -4.02
C ALA A 72 -16.65 12.96 -3.00
N ASN A 73 -16.27 14.17 -2.68
CA ASN A 73 -15.15 14.49 -1.81
C ASN A 73 -15.32 13.98 -0.37
N VAL A 74 -14.21 13.70 0.31
CA VAL A 74 -14.22 13.40 1.76
C VAL A 74 -14.71 14.62 2.56
N ASN A 75 -15.25 14.37 3.75
CA ASN A 75 -15.80 15.45 4.58
C ASN A 75 -14.69 16.35 5.17
N THR A 76 -13.49 15.81 5.40
CA THR A 76 -12.39 16.53 6.03
C THR A 76 -11.10 16.43 5.23
N ALA A 77 -10.56 17.58 4.81
CA ALA A 77 -9.27 17.65 4.15
C ALA A 77 -8.14 17.19 5.08
N ARG A 78 -7.28 16.28 4.61
CA ARG A 78 -6.19 15.72 5.41
C ARG A 78 -5.15 15.02 4.54
N TYR A 79 -3.94 14.85 5.04
CA TYR A 79 -2.87 14.08 4.39
C TYR A 79 -2.20 13.13 5.37
N GLY A 80 -1.27 12.31 4.91
CA GLY A 80 -0.64 11.27 5.74
C GLY A 80 -1.66 10.24 6.21
N VAL A 81 -2.63 9.94 5.37
CA VAL A 81 -3.77 9.04 5.62
C VAL A 81 -3.48 7.64 5.08
N VAL A 82 -4.10 6.65 5.70
CA VAL A 82 -4.09 5.26 5.25
C VAL A 82 -5.47 4.91 4.69
N GLY A 83 -5.53 4.00 3.72
CA GLY A 83 -6.78 3.54 3.14
C GLY A 83 -6.81 2.05 2.87
N CYS A 84 -8.02 1.49 2.81
CA CYS A 84 -8.27 0.11 2.45
C CYS A 84 -9.65 -0.06 1.80
N GLY A 85 -9.87 -1.23 1.20
CA GLY A 85 -11.15 -1.57 0.59
C GLY A 85 -11.12 -1.54 -0.95
N THR A 86 -12.27 -1.20 -1.53
CA THR A 86 -12.52 -1.15 -2.97
C THR A 86 -13.10 0.20 -3.38
N THR A 87 -13.18 0.47 -4.69
CA THR A 87 -13.85 1.68 -5.23
C THR A 87 -15.32 1.78 -4.85
N THR A 88 -15.99 0.70 -4.46
CA THR A 88 -17.38 0.70 -4.03
C THR A 88 -17.59 0.67 -2.52
N ALA A 89 -16.55 0.33 -1.76
CA ALA A 89 -16.57 0.26 -0.30
C ALA A 89 -15.14 0.52 0.24
N GLY A 90 -14.85 1.75 0.61
CA GLY A 90 -13.54 2.21 1.03
C GLY A 90 -13.53 2.78 2.44
N LEU A 91 -12.41 2.67 3.11
CA LEU A 91 -12.18 3.28 4.42
C LEU A 91 -10.86 4.06 4.39
N ILE A 92 -10.87 5.28 4.93
CA ILE A 92 -9.64 6.05 5.18
C ILE A 92 -9.57 6.44 6.65
N TYR A 93 -8.36 6.44 7.21
CA TYR A 93 -8.15 6.70 8.63
C TYR A 93 -6.78 7.33 8.91
N GLY A 94 -6.67 7.95 10.09
CA GLY A 94 -5.53 8.77 10.44
C GLY A 94 -5.49 10.10 9.69
N GLN A 95 -4.65 10.98 10.15
CA GLN A 95 -4.44 12.25 9.46
C GLN A 95 -3.25 13.03 10.00
N VAL A 96 -2.68 13.87 9.14
CA VAL A 96 -1.94 15.05 9.51
C VAL A 96 -2.77 16.25 9.03
N VAL A 97 -3.10 17.16 9.92
CA VAL A 97 -3.82 18.41 9.60
C VAL A 97 -2.81 19.51 9.30
N ASN A 98 -1.75 19.55 10.10
CA ASN A 98 -0.56 20.37 9.92
C ASN A 98 0.63 19.63 10.58
N PRO A 99 1.88 20.03 10.36
CA PRO A 99 3.05 19.31 10.86
C PRO A 99 3.06 18.99 12.36
N SER A 100 2.26 19.70 13.15
CA SER A 100 2.19 19.55 14.61
C SER A 100 0.89 18.90 15.10
N THR A 101 -0.08 18.63 14.22
CA THR A 101 -1.41 18.13 14.60
C THR A 101 -1.76 16.90 13.81
N VAL A 102 -1.89 15.79 14.51
CA VAL A 102 -2.38 14.52 13.98
C VAL A 102 -3.76 14.20 14.53
N GLY A 103 -4.52 13.37 13.86
CA GLY A 103 -5.85 12.96 14.28
C GLY A 103 -6.17 11.51 13.98
N GLY A 104 -7.19 10.98 14.64
CA GLY A 104 -7.64 9.60 14.51
C GLY A 104 -8.90 9.44 13.65
N LEU A 105 -9.26 10.44 12.85
CA LEU A 105 -10.51 10.44 12.09
C LEU A 105 -10.58 9.27 11.13
N THR A 106 -11.74 8.62 11.09
CA THR A 106 -12.08 7.52 10.16
C THR A 106 -13.28 7.95 9.33
N GLU A 107 -13.20 7.78 8.01
CA GLU A 107 -14.34 7.98 7.09
C GLU A 107 -14.48 6.77 6.18
N GLU A 108 -15.74 6.39 5.94
CA GLU A 108 -16.13 5.26 5.09
C GLU A 108 -16.88 5.72 3.86
N TRP A 109 -16.50 5.17 2.72
CA TRP A 109 -17.13 5.33 1.40
C TRP A 109 -18.12 4.21 1.12
N ASN A 110 -19.33 4.55 0.71
CA ASN A 110 -20.41 3.60 0.40
C ASN A 110 -20.80 3.60 -1.09
N ASN A 111 -19.89 3.97 -1.97
CA ASN A 111 -20.11 4.16 -3.41
C ASN A 111 -20.93 5.43 -3.79
N THR A 112 -21.30 6.25 -2.84
CA THR A 112 -22.09 7.47 -3.10
C THR A 112 -21.60 8.67 -2.29
N SER A 113 -21.26 8.45 -1.03
CA SER A 113 -20.85 9.51 -0.10
C SER A 113 -19.93 8.97 0.98
N TRP A 114 -19.17 9.86 1.60
CA TRP A 114 -18.33 9.58 2.77
C TRP A 114 -19.12 9.82 4.06
N SER A 115 -18.95 8.95 5.03
CA SER A 115 -19.54 9.07 6.37
C SER A 115 -18.47 8.94 7.44
N VAL A 116 -18.53 9.82 8.45
CA VAL A 116 -17.63 9.76 9.60
C VAL A 116 -17.95 8.55 10.47
N LYS A 117 -16.93 7.83 10.89
CA LYS A 117 -16.99 6.66 11.78
C LYS A 117 -16.24 6.93 13.09
N ASN A 118 -16.21 5.91 13.95
CA ASN A 118 -15.48 5.99 15.21
C ASN A 118 -13.98 6.22 14.97
N VAL A 119 -13.42 7.15 15.74
CA VAL A 119 -12.01 7.51 15.63
C VAL A 119 -11.09 6.44 16.22
N MET A 120 -9.84 6.39 15.78
CA MET A 120 -8.79 5.56 16.38
C MET A 120 -8.57 5.94 17.86
N ASN A 121 -8.16 4.99 18.68
CA ASN A 121 -7.84 5.24 20.09
C ASN A 121 -6.59 6.14 20.23
N THR A 122 -5.61 5.93 19.35
CA THR A 122 -4.41 6.79 19.28
C THR A 122 -4.42 7.58 17.99
N SER A 123 -4.57 8.91 18.09
CA SER A 123 -4.46 9.82 16.93
C SER A 123 -3.09 9.71 16.30
N ARG A 124 -3.03 9.44 15.02
CA ARG A 124 -1.77 9.28 14.26
C ARG A 124 -1.92 9.66 12.80
N GLY A 125 -0.82 10.07 12.20
CA GLY A 125 -0.68 10.25 10.77
C GLY A 125 0.68 9.74 10.30
N ASN A 126 0.98 9.86 9.02
CA ASN A 126 2.23 9.38 8.44
C ASN A 126 2.56 7.93 8.85
N SER A 127 1.53 7.09 8.99
CA SER A 127 1.72 5.64 9.13
C SER A 127 2.23 5.02 7.82
N GLY A 128 2.44 5.88 6.83
CA GLY A 128 2.77 5.48 5.48
C GLY A 128 1.57 4.81 4.84
N THR A 129 1.81 3.74 4.11
CA THR A 129 0.77 2.86 3.56
C THR A 129 0.58 1.62 4.44
N ALA A 130 0.99 1.68 5.71
CA ALA A 130 0.95 0.54 6.63
C ALA A 130 -0.48 0.27 7.13
N GLY A 131 -1.30 -0.17 6.22
CA GLY A 131 -2.68 -0.59 6.41
C GLY A 131 -3.10 -1.53 5.29
N GLY A 132 -4.25 -2.14 5.42
CA GLY A 132 -4.81 -3.05 4.43
C GLY A 132 -6.05 -3.75 4.97
N GLY A 133 -6.77 -4.44 4.09
CA GLY A 133 -8.00 -5.14 4.45
C GLY A 133 -9.23 -4.57 3.78
N THR A 134 -10.35 -4.61 4.49
CA THR A 134 -11.66 -4.18 4.02
C THR A 134 -12.27 -3.15 4.96
N THR A 135 -13.42 -2.59 4.59
CA THR A 135 -14.20 -1.70 5.47
C THR A 135 -14.69 -2.38 6.75
N GLU A 136 -14.74 -3.71 6.79
CA GLU A 136 -15.16 -4.49 7.95
C GLU A 136 -13.98 -4.97 8.81
N ALA A 137 -12.77 -5.01 8.24
CA ALA A 137 -11.59 -5.52 8.94
C ALA A 137 -10.32 -4.92 8.35
N THR A 138 -9.72 -3.98 9.06
CA THR A 138 -8.44 -3.36 8.67
C THR A 138 -7.54 -3.16 9.88
N PHE A 139 -6.34 -2.65 9.64
CA PHE A 139 -5.37 -2.33 10.67
C PHE A 139 -4.62 -1.03 10.38
N VAL A 140 -4.05 -0.47 11.41
CA VAL A 140 -3.04 0.58 11.32
C VAL A 140 -1.95 0.30 12.35
N VAL A 141 -0.73 0.56 11.99
CA VAL A 141 0.41 0.32 12.89
C VAL A 141 1.38 1.50 12.87
N SER A 142 1.93 1.82 14.03
CA SER A 142 2.95 2.86 14.17
C SER A 142 2.49 4.22 13.63
N GLY A 143 3.36 4.96 12.94
CA GLY A 143 3.08 6.31 12.44
C GLY A 143 3.59 7.40 13.37
N GLN A 144 3.07 8.61 13.22
CA GLN A 144 3.49 9.78 13.98
C GLN A 144 2.35 10.30 14.84
N VAL A 145 2.61 10.51 16.13
CA VAL A 145 1.67 11.17 17.07
C VAL A 145 2.09 12.61 17.41
N SER A 146 3.37 12.92 17.24
CA SER A 146 3.94 14.26 17.30
C SER A 146 5.24 14.30 16.49
N PRO A 147 5.84 15.45 16.21
CA PRO A 147 7.05 15.53 15.36
C PRO A 147 8.21 14.61 15.75
N SER A 148 8.30 14.19 17.00
CA SER A 148 9.38 13.32 17.52
C SER A 148 8.88 12.06 18.21
N SER A 149 7.60 11.73 18.13
CA SER A 149 7.02 10.56 18.80
C SER A 149 6.33 9.62 17.81
N PHE A 150 6.78 8.39 17.80
CA PHE A 150 6.27 7.30 16.93
C PHE A 150 5.85 6.15 17.84
N PRO A 151 4.54 5.85 17.97
CA PRO A 151 4.08 4.72 18.76
C PRO A 151 4.43 3.40 18.08
N SER A 152 4.68 2.36 18.86
CA SER A 152 4.77 0.98 18.38
C SER A 152 3.39 0.33 18.18
N ALA A 153 2.35 0.93 18.75
CA ALA A 153 1.00 0.35 18.81
C ALA A 153 0.37 0.05 17.45
N MET A 154 -0.26 -1.10 17.36
CA MET A 154 -1.16 -1.50 16.29
C MET A 154 -2.61 -1.42 16.78
N GLU A 155 -3.47 -0.85 15.97
CA GLU A 155 -4.92 -0.92 16.16
C GLU A 155 -5.58 -1.68 15.00
N THR A 156 -6.60 -2.47 15.32
CA THR A 156 -7.45 -3.14 14.34
C THR A 156 -8.87 -2.60 14.39
N TRP A 157 -9.50 -2.53 13.23
CA TRP A 157 -10.88 -2.13 13.01
C TRP A 157 -11.76 -3.35 12.74
N ASN A 158 -12.94 -3.38 13.32
CA ASN A 158 -13.90 -4.49 13.21
C ASN A 158 -15.22 -4.11 12.49
N GLY A 159 -15.20 -3.07 11.67
CA GLY A 159 -16.39 -2.50 11.02
C GLY A 159 -17.11 -1.45 11.87
N THR A 160 -16.79 -1.33 13.17
CA THR A 160 -17.48 -0.42 14.09
C THR A 160 -16.53 0.37 14.98
N SER A 161 -15.48 -0.25 15.50
CA SER A 161 -14.57 0.34 16.48
C SER A 161 -13.12 -0.09 16.27
N TRP A 162 -12.20 0.77 16.70
CA TRP A 162 -10.78 0.48 16.77
C TRP A 162 -10.44 -0.16 18.12
N THR A 163 -9.53 -1.13 18.10
CA THR A 163 -9.01 -1.82 19.28
C THR A 163 -7.51 -1.95 19.17
N GLU A 164 -6.77 -1.52 20.19
CA GLU A 164 -5.34 -1.76 20.30
C GLU A 164 -5.09 -3.24 20.59
N VAL A 165 -4.20 -3.89 19.86
CA VAL A 165 -4.00 -5.35 19.91
C VAL A 165 -2.57 -5.76 20.19
N SER A 166 -1.57 -5.07 19.69
CA SER A 166 -0.16 -5.43 19.83
C SER A 166 0.73 -4.24 19.49
N GLU A 167 2.03 -4.44 19.61
CA GLU A 167 3.06 -3.46 19.23
C GLU A 167 4.05 -4.09 18.25
N ILE A 168 4.52 -3.31 17.26
CA ILE A 168 5.68 -3.70 16.46
C ILE A 168 6.94 -3.62 17.31
N ASN A 169 7.95 -4.41 16.96
CA ASN A 169 9.21 -4.45 17.73
C ASN A 169 9.97 -3.13 17.66
N THR A 170 9.93 -2.45 16.53
CA THR A 170 10.61 -1.17 16.32
C THR A 170 9.66 -0.09 15.85
N ALA A 171 9.34 0.87 16.71
CA ALA A 171 8.48 2.01 16.41
C ALA A 171 9.11 2.92 15.34
N ARG A 172 8.36 3.22 14.28
CA ARG A 172 8.83 4.05 13.16
C ARG A 172 7.65 4.60 12.36
N ARG A 173 7.87 5.66 11.57
CA ARG A 173 6.87 6.24 10.68
C ARG A 173 7.22 6.00 9.21
N ASN A 174 6.33 6.39 8.31
CA ASN A 174 6.55 6.33 6.86
C ASN A 174 6.87 4.93 6.34
N LEU A 175 6.34 3.90 7.03
CA LEU A 175 6.50 2.51 6.57
C LEU A 175 5.52 2.19 5.44
N SER A 176 5.88 1.17 4.68
CA SER A 176 4.96 0.51 3.75
C SER A 176 4.35 -0.72 4.39
N GLY A 177 3.12 -1.05 4.03
CA GLY A 177 2.48 -2.25 4.55
C GLY A 177 1.41 -2.79 3.64
N PHE A 178 1.15 -4.09 3.77
CA PHE A 178 0.13 -4.81 3.01
C PHE A 178 -0.35 -6.04 3.78
N GLY A 179 -1.49 -6.56 3.38
CA GLY A 179 -2.13 -7.70 4.04
C GLY A 179 -3.48 -7.32 4.65
N VAL A 180 -3.85 -8.02 5.72
CA VAL A 180 -5.13 -7.86 6.43
C VAL A 180 -4.91 -7.82 7.94
N SER A 181 -5.95 -7.49 8.72
CA SER A 181 -5.86 -7.37 10.19
C SER A 181 -5.37 -8.62 10.94
N THR A 182 -5.38 -9.78 10.30
CA THR A 182 -4.91 -11.06 10.88
C THR A 182 -3.60 -11.58 10.28
N ALA A 183 -3.13 -10.98 9.16
CA ALA A 183 -1.92 -11.43 8.48
C ALA A 183 -1.36 -10.27 7.63
N ALA A 184 -0.27 -9.64 8.07
CA ALA A 184 0.26 -8.43 7.44
C ALA A 184 1.79 -8.40 7.44
N ILE A 185 2.33 -7.59 6.56
CA ILE A 185 3.74 -7.18 6.51
C ILE A 185 3.81 -5.67 6.66
N VAL A 186 4.82 -5.20 7.41
CA VAL A 186 5.27 -3.81 7.37
C VAL A 186 6.76 -3.77 7.07
N ALA A 187 7.15 -2.87 6.19
CA ALA A 187 8.51 -2.79 5.65
C ALA A 187 9.02 -1.36 5.61
N GLY A 188 10.31 -1.18 5.83
CA GLY A 188 10.97 0.11 5.73
C GLY A 188 10.57 1.08 6.84
N GLY A 189 10.48 2.35 6.49
CA GLY A 189 10.18 3.46 7.38
C GLY A 189 11.41 4.20 7.85
N THR A 190 11.20 5.21 8.70
CA THR A 190 12.27 6.05 9.23
C THR A 190 13.19 5.23 10.13
N SER A 191 14.46 5.29 9.92
CA SER A 191 15.62 4.63 10.56
C SER A 191 15.33 3.61 11.69
N PRO A 192 15.73 2.34 11.53
CA PRO A 192 16.38 1.72 10.38
C PRO A 192 15.37 1.34 9.28
N SER A 193 15.68 1.66 8.05
CA SER A 193 14.74 1.68 6.93
C SER A 193 14.71 0.40 6.07
N ILE A 194 15.48 -0.63 6.43
CA ILE A 194 15.43 -1.96 5.77
C ILE A 194 14.57 -2.97 6.55
N LEU A 195 14.20 -2.67 7.77
CA LEU A 195 13.48 -3.60 8.65
C LEU A 195 12.14 -4.02 8.07
N VAL A 196 11.84 -5.31 8.22
CA VAL A 196 10.55 -5.90 7.86
C VAL A 196 10.02 -6.70 9.04
N GLU A 197 8.76 -6.48 9.37
CA GLU A 197 8.07 -7.24 10.40
C GLU A 197 6.79 -7.87 9.84
N SER A 198 6.52 -9.09 10.26
CA SER A 198 5.35 -9.89 9.87
C SER A 198 4.41 -10.08 11.06
N TRP A 199 3.13 -9.86 10.84
CA TRP A 199 2.03 -10.06 11.77
C TRP A 199 1.30 -11.36 11.51
N ASN A 200 1.13 -12.19 12.53
CA ASN A 200 0.46 -13.50 12.42
C ASN A 200 -0.94 -13.56 13.06
N GLY A 201 -1.52 -12.40 13.38
CA GLY A 201 -2.80 -12.29 14.07
C GLY A 201 -2.67 -12.18 15.61
N SER A 202 -1.46 -12.36 16.17
CA SER A 202 -1.21 -12.28 17.62
C SER A 202 0.10 -11.59 18.00
N SER A 203 1.13 -11.67 17.18
CA SER A 203 2.44 -11.07 17.44
C SER A 203 3.15 -10.65 16.17
N TRP A 204 4.04 -9.66 16.31
CA TRP A 204 4.97 -9.23 15.28
C TRP A 204 6.30 -9.99 15.41
N THR A 205 6.89 -10.34 14.28
CA THR A 205 8.19 -11.01 14.19
C THR A 205 9.00 -10.34 13.11
N GLU A 206 10.27 -10.01 13.40
CA GLU A 206 11.22 -9.61 12.37
C GLU A 206 11.48 -10.75 11.41
N ILE A 207 11.48 -10.44 10.13
CA ILE A 207 11.72 -11.39 9.04
C ILE A 207 12.83 -10.85 8.11
N THR A 208 13.04 -11.51 6.98
CA THR A 208 14.04 -11.08 5.99
C THR A 208 13.86 -9.62 5.61
N GLU A 209 14.92 -8.84 5.77
CA GLU A 209 14.97 -7.41 5.48
C GLU A 209 14.89 -7.11 3.98
N LEU A 210 14.46 -5.88 3.64
CA LEU A 210 14.57 -5.35 2.28
C LEU A 210 16.04 -5.33 1.84
N ASN A 211 16.30 -5.51 0.55
CA ASN A 211 17.65 -5.38 0.00
C ASN A 211 18.16 -3.95 0.08
N THR A 212 17.26 -2.98 0.04
CA THR A 212 17.62 -1.57 0.14
C THR A 212 16.58 -0.80 0.97
N ALA A 213 17.08 0.16 1.74
CA ALA A 213 16.27 1.03 2.58
C ALA A 213 15.10 1.67 1.81
N ALA A 214 13.92 1.64 2.42
CA ALA A 214 12.70 2.24 1.89
C ALA A 214 12.01 3.07 2.97
N GLU A 215 11.65 4.30 2.63
CA GLU A 215 10.87 5.25 3.44
C GLU A 215 9.91 5.99 2.51
N GLU A 216 8.68 6.28 2.95
CA GLU A 216 7.68 6.99 2.13
C GLU A 216 7.36 6.27 0.80
N SER A 217 7.54 4.97 0.77
CA SER A 217 7.22 4.10 -0.36
C SER A 217 5.75 3.65 -0.31
N ALA A 218 5.25 3.17 -1.43
CA ALA A 218 3.97 2.49 -1.48
C ALA A 218 4.16 0.97 -1.49
N ALA A 219 3.07 0.27 -1.19
CA ALA A 219 3.05 -1.18 -1.19
C ALA A 219 1.71 -1.75 -1.66
N SER A 220 1.73 -3.00 -2.10
CA SER A 220 0.53 -3.75 -2.46
C SER A 220 0.75 -5.25 -2.24
N GLY A 221 -0.33 -6.01 -2.03
CA GLY A 221 -0.26 -7.46 -1.91
C GLY A 221 -0.88 -8.03 -0.64
N ILE A 222 -0.47 -9.26 -0.34
CA ILE A 222 -0.85 -10.04 0.85
C ILE A 222 0.41 -10.51 1.59
N GLN A 223 0.29 -10.93 2.85
CA GLN A 223 1.43 -11.31 3.70
C GLN A 223 2.44 -12.26 3.03
N THR A 224 1.99 -13.16 2.17
CA THR A 224 2.86 -14.14 1.50
C THR A 224 3.35 -13.71 0.12
N SER A 225 2.91 -12.56 -0.39
CA SER A 225 3.26 -12.07 -1.74
C SER A 225 2.95 -10.58 -1.86
N GLY A 226 3.95 -9.73 -1.95
CA GLY A 226 3.78 -8.27 -1.95
C GLY A 226 4.83 -7.52 -2.75
N LEU A 227 4.54 -6.25 -3.02
CA LEU A 227 5.46 -5.30 -3.63
C LEU A 227 5.68 -4.13 -2.69
N VAL A 228 6.91 -3.61 -2.66
CA VAL A 228 7.27 -2.30 -2.11
C VAL A 228 7.95 -1.51 -3.22
N PHE A 229 7.48 -0.31 -3.51
CA PHE A 229 7.95 0.48 -4.65
C PHE A 229 8.01 1.97 -4.36
N GLY A 230 8.92 2.65 -5.04
CA GLY A 230 9.20 4.07 -4.82
C GLY A 230 9.88 4.34 -3.48
N GLY A 231 9.78 5.57 -3.00
CA GLY A 231 10.26 6.00 -1.70
C GLY A 231 11.22 7.18 -1.74
N ALA A 232 11.53 7.72 -0.55
CA ALA A 232 12.47 8.83 -0.39
C ALA A 232 13.91 8.40 -0.65
N PRO A 233 14.75 9.29 -1.25
CA PRO A 233 14.48 10.65 -1.73
C PRO A 233 14.00 10.75 -3.19
N ASN A 234 13.16 9.91 -3.70
CA ASN A 234 12.67 9.70 -5.08
C ASN A 234 13.29 8.46 -5.72
N ILE A 235 13.12 7.36 -5.03
CA ILE A 235 13.58 6.04 -5.48
C ILE A 235 12.60 5.50 -6.53
N ALA A 236 13.11 4.86 -7.57
CA ALA A 236 12.30 4.17 -8.59
C ALA A 236 12.14 2.67 -8.30
N ARG A 237 12.98 2.13 -7.42
CA ARG A 237 13.10 0.69 -7.19
C ARG A 237 11.79 0.05 -6.75
N THR A 238 11.61 -1.19 -7.20
CA THR A 238 10.56 -2.10 -6.75
C THR A 238 11.18 -3.39 -6.24
N GLU A 239 10.79 -3.79 -5.04
CA GLU A 239 11.14 -5.10 -4.47
C GLU A 239 9.89 -5.95 -4.31
N GLU A 240 9.98 -7.22 -4.74
CA GLU A 240 8.93 -8.23 -4.63
C GLU A 240 9.22 -9.19 -3.47
N TRP A 241 8.23 -9.38 -2.61
CA TRP A 241 8.19 -10.37 -1.54
C TRP A 241 7.51 -11.65 -2.01
N ASN A 242 8.16 -12.80 -1.85
CA ASN A 242 7.63 -14.12 -2.26
C ASN A 242 7.20 -15.00 -1.07
N GLY A 243 7.10 -14.43 0.13
CA GLY A 243 6.81 -15.16 1.37
C GLY A 243 8.05 -15.59 2.16
N SER A 244 9.26 -15.43 1.59
CA SER A 244 10.52 -15.81 2.25
C SER A 244 11.70 -14.87 1.97
N SER A 245 11.73 -14.22 0.83
CA SER A 245 12.81 -13.33 0.42
C SER A 245 12.30 -12.18 -0.44
N TRP A 246 13.08 -11.09 -0.46
CA TRP A 246 12.87 -9.95 -1.33
C TRP A 246 13.74 -10.06 -2.58
N THR A 247 13.19 -9.68 -3.71
CA THR A 247 13.90 -9.66 -5.00
C THR A 247 13.60 -8.34 -5.69
N GLU A 248 14.65 -7.65 -6.15
CA GLU A 248 14.49 -6.47 -6.99
C GLU A 248 13.92 -6.88 -8.35
N VAL A 249 12.87 -6.18 -8.78
CA VAL A 249 12.18 -6.39 -10.05
C VAL A 249 12.22 -5.11 -10.88
N ALA A 250 11.35 -4.95 -11.90
CA ALA A 250 11.36 -3.75 -12.73
C ALA A 250 11.10 -2.48 -11.93
N ASP A 251 11.87 -1.43 -12.18
CA ASP A 251 11.74 -0.12 -11.57
C ASP A 251 10.63 0.72 -12.19
N LEU A 252 10.05 1.63 -11.40
CA LEU A 252 9.22 2.72 -11.89
C LEU A 252 9.98 3.53 -12.95
N ALA A 253 9.30 4.04 -13.97
CA ALA A 253 9.92 4.92 -14.96
C ALA A 253 10.43 6.23 -14.33
N THR A 254 9.78 6.68 -13.25
CA THR A 254 10.19 7.88 -12.53
C THR A 254 10.19 7.59 -11.02
N GLY A 255 11.35 7.81 -10.38
CA GLY A 255 11.49 7.72 -8.94
C GLY A 255 10.65 8.79 -8.22
N ARG A 256 9.91 8.38 -7.18
CA ARG A 256 8.99 9.25 -6.44
C ARG A 256 8.71 8.72 -5.03
N ASN A 257 8.34 9.61 -4.13
CA ASN A 257 8.02 9.32 -2.75
C ASN A 257 6.62 9.81 -2.38
N GLN A 258 6.10 9.34 -1.24
CA GLN A 258 4.77 9.69 -0.72
C GLN A 258 3.64 9.43 -1.74
N LEU A 259 3.82 8.39 -2.54
CA LEU A 259 2.89 7.96 -3.57
C LEU A 259 1.81 7.03 -3.00
N GLY A 260 0.70 6.93 -3.69
CA GLY A 260 -0.31 5.90 -3.45
C GLY A 260 0.02 4.60 -4.17
N GLY A 261 -0.45 3.51 -3.62
CA GLY A 261 -0.32 2.18 -4.20
C GLY A 261 -1.56 1.32 -4.01
N SER A 262 -1.78 0.41 -4.95
CA SER A 262 -2.87 -0.59 -4.89
C SER A 262 -2.54 -1.81 -5.74
N GLY A 263 -3.37 -2.84 -5.68
CA GLY A 263 -3.25 -4.02 -6.53
C GLY A 263 -2.59 -5.23 -5.86
N THR A 264 -1.90 -6.02 -6.67
CA THR A 264 -1.26 -7.28 -6.27
C THR A 264 0.20 -7.33 -6.75
N THR A 265 0.93 -8.39 -6.41
CA THR A 265 2.30 -8.65 -6.90
C THR A 265 2.41 -8.85 -8.41
N THR A 266 1.33 -9.11 -9.12
CA THR A 266 1.34 -9.30 -10.57
C THR A 266 0.64 -8.19 -11.33
N ALA A 267 -0.12 -7.34 -10.62
CA ALA A 267 -0.87 -6.23 -11.16
C ALA A 267 -0.94 -5.12 -10.11
N GLY A 268 0.13 -4.34 -9.99
CA GLY A 268 0.26 -3.21 -9.08
C GLY A 268 -0.02 -1.88 -9.77
N LEU A 269 -0.42 -0.88 -9.00
CA LEU A 269 -0.60 0.49 -9.47
C LEU A 269 0.13 1.45 -8.54
N ALA A 270 0.92 2.35 -9.12
CA ALA A 270 1.59 3.46 -8.45
C ALA A 270 1.04 4.78 -8.98
N PHE A 271 0.61 5.68 -8.10
CA PHE A 271 0.01 6.95 -8.53
C PHE A 271 0.27 8.09 -7.56
N GLY A 272 0.28 9.30 -8.09
CA GLY A 272 0.62 10.50 -7.33
C GLY A 272 2.06 10.51 -6.81
N ALA A 273 2.43 11.53 -6.11
CA ALA A 273 3.70 11.70 -5.39
C ALA A 273 3.87 13.09 -4.81
N GLU A 274 4.90 13.29 -4.01
CA GLU A 274 5.36 14.61 -3.57
C GLU A 274 6.49 15.18 -4.45
N ASN A 275 7.00 14.41 -5.40
CA ASN A 275 8.16 14.77 -6.20
C ASN A 275 8.01 16.10 -6.97
N PRO A 276 8.94 17.07 -6.81
CA PRO A 276 8.89 18.36 -7.47
C PRO A 276 9.22 18.34 -8.99
N SER A 277 9.85 17.30 -9.51
CA SER A 277 10.35 17.28 -10.88
C SER A 277 9.38 16.78 -11.96
N GLY A 278 8.08 16.81 -11.69
CA GLY A 278 7.04 16.35 -12.61
C GLY A 278 6.61 14.92 -12.35
N GLY A 279 5.30 14.67 -12.41
CA GLY A 279 4.76 13.35 -12.14
C GLY A 279 3.98 13.21 -10.84
N ARG A 280 3.68 14.34 -10.16
CA ARG A 280 2.84 14.34 -8.95
C ARG A 280 1.42 13.79 -9.16
N ASN A 281 0.98 13.71 -10.39
CA ASN A 281 -0.26 13.08 -10.81
C ASN A 281 -0.05 11.86 -11.70
N ALA A 282 1.21 11.45 -11.93
CA ALA A 282 1.52 10.33 -12.80
C ALA A 282 1.01 9.01 -12.23
N THR A 283 0.58 8.14 -13.12
CA THR A 283 0.17 6.76 -12.83
C THR A 283 1.07 5.81 -13.60
N GLU A 284 1.50 4.74 -12.94
CA GLU A 284 2.22 3.64 -13.58
C GLU A 284 1.59 2.30 -13.16
N GLU A 285 1.50 1.40 -14.12
CA GLU A 285 0.92 0.06 -14.00
C GLU A 285 2.01 -0.99 -14.01
N PHE A 286 2.09 -1.79 -12.95
CA PHE A 286 2.99 -2.92 -12.85
C PHE A 286 2.33 -4.17 -13.40
N THR A 287 3.03 -4.86 -14.30
CA THR A 287 2.61 -6.15 -14.82
C THR A 287 3.75 -7.15 -14.70
N ALA A 288 3.50 -8.25 -14.01
CA ALA A 288 4.37 -9.42 -13.98
C ALA A 288 3.64 -10.60 -14.64
N PRO A 289 3.84 -10.83 -15.93
CA PRO A 289 3.14 -11.88 -16.64
C PRO A 289 3.47 -13.26 -16.08
N GLN A 290 2.45 -14.04 -15.74
CA GLN A 290 2.58 -15.43 -15.33
C GLN A 290 2.15 -16.34 -16.48
N SER A 291 2.99 -17.31 -16.82
CA SER A 291 2.61 -18.38 -17.72
C SER A 291 2.71 -19.73 -17.01
N ILE A 292 1.78 -20.62 -17.31
CA ILE A 292 1.81 -21.99 -16.81
C ILE A 292 2.49 -22.85 -17.87
N SER A 293 3.63 -23.44 -17.56
CA SER A 293 4.29 -24.42 -18.40
C SER A 293 4.14 -25.83 -17.82
N ASN A 294 3.83 -26.79 -18.68
CA ASN A 294 3.84 -28.20 -18.32
C ASN A 294 5.26 -28.75 -18.52
N VAL A 295 5.90 -29.15 -17.44
CA VAL A 295 7.18 -29.85 -17.50
C VAL A 295 6.92 -31.34 -17.46
N THR A 296 7.40 -32.05 -18.46
CA THR A 296 7.33 -33.53 -18.51
C THR A 296 8.64 -34.06 -17.98
N VAL A 297 8.58 -34.85 -16.91
CA VAL A 297 9.74 -35.52 -16.34
C VAL A 297 9.65 -37.00 -16.75
N ALA A 298 10.63 -37.46 -17.51
CA ALA A 298 10.75 -38.88 -17.82
C ALA A 298 11.21 -39.63 -16.56
N SER A 299 10.56 -40.73 -16.22
CA SER A 299 11.09 -41.66 -15.21
C SER A 299 12.32 -42.36 -15.79
N SER A 300 13.44 -42.28 -15.11
CA SER A 300 14.64 -43.07 -15.40
C SER A 300 14.42 -44.53 -15.06
#